data_bde82c349e8f4b1719fdf47144e07123
#
_entry.id   bde82c349e8f4b1719fdf47144e07123
#
_cell.length_a   1.000
_cell.length_b   1.000
_cell.length_c   1.000
_cell.angle_alpha   90.00
_cell.angle_beta   90.00
_cell.angle_gamma   90.00
#
_symmetry.space_group_name_H-M   'P 1'
#
loop_
_entity.id
_entity.type
_entity.pdbx_description
1 polymer ?
#
loop_
_entity_poly.entity_id
_entity_poly.type
_entity_poly.pdbx_seq_one_letter_code
_entity_poly.pdbx_strand_id
1 'polypeptide(L)'
;MVATKNKRLSALAGFLEKHWLIVVLLLAILTIAVRFIGITKASIWHDEGFTAMLAGRDWLAIWQGSARDVHPPLYYELLHGWSLIFGNSVLALRSLSAVCGVLVVALGYKITLRISKNFPLALLAFLFLALNPFLVRYSQEARMYGVLGVFLLIAMYGLIMVVENTKDIRGYLLYLVGITAGLYTHYF
;
A
#
# COMPACT_ATOMS: atom_id res chain seq x y z
N MET A 1 -34.51 -18.12 15.72
CA MET A 1 -33.63 -16.93 15.62
C MET A 1 -32.35 -17.18 14.82
N VAL A 2 -31.65 -18.32 14.91
CA VAL A 2 -30.42 -18.65 14.15
C VAL A 2 -30.70 -18.86 12.64
N ALA A 3 -31.77 -19.54 12.26
CA ALA A 3 -32.09 -19.83 10.86
C ALA A 3 -32.43 -18.58 10.02
N THR A 4 -33.07 -17.56 10.62
CA THR A 4 -33.37 -16.29 9.96
C THR A 4 -32.12 -15.42 9.76
N LYS A 5 -31.14 -15.49 10.68
CA LYS A 5 -29.85 -14.81 10.55
C LYS A 5 -29.02 -15.38 9.40
N ASN A 6 -29.03 -16.71 9.21
CA ASN A 6 -28.33 -17.36 8.10
C ASN A 6 -28.92 -16.99 6.73
N LYS A 7 -30.25 -16.90 6.60
CA LYS A 7 -30.90 -16.46 5.35
C LYS A 7 -30.55 -15.02 4.97
N ARG A 8 -30.49 -14.11 5.93
CA ARG A 8 -30.10 -12.70 5.65
C ARG A 8 -28.65 -12.58 5.24
N LEU A 9 -27.74 -13.32 5.86
CA LEU A 9 -26.33 -13.33 5.50
C LEU A 9 -26.09 -13.91 4.11
N SER A 10 -26.77 -14.99 3.74
CA SER A 10 -26.67 -15.57 2.39
C SER A 10 -27.26 -14.66 1.32
N ALA A 11 -28.36 -13.96 1.60
CA ALA A 11 -28.93 -12.98 0.68
C ALA A 11 -28.00 -11.78 0.45
N LEU A 12 -27.38 -11.28 1.51
CA LEU A 12 -26.39 -10.19 1.42
C LEU A 12 -25.17 -10.63 0.61
N ALA A 13 -24.62 -11.83 0.87
CA ALA A 13 -23.50 -12.37 0.11
C ALA A 13 -23.83 -12.48 -1.39
N GLY A 14 -24.99 -13.02 -1.74
CA GLY A 14 -25.45 -13.11 -3.14
C GLY A 14 -25.65 -11.75 -3.81
N PHE A 15 -26.16 -10.75 -3.05
CA PHE A 15 -26.25 -9.37 -3.56
C PHE A 15 -24.87 -8.77 -3.83
N LEU A 16 -23.93 -8.92 -2.92
CA LEU A 16 -22.55 -8.42 -3.07
C LEU A 16 -21.84 -9.10 -4.26
N GLU A 17 -22.01 -10.39 -4.43
CA GLU A 17 -21.46 -11.14 -5.56
C GLU A 17 -22.07 -10.69 -6.89
N LYS A 18 -23.39 -10.46 -6.94
CA LYS A 18 -24.06 -9.96 -8.14
C LYS A 18 -23.59 -8.57 -8.56
N HIS A 19 -23.27 -7.71 -7.61
CA HIS A 19 -22.87 -6.32 -7.84
C HIS A 19 -21.39 -6.06 -7.49
N TRP A 20 -20.55 -7.09 -7.55
CA TRP A 20 -19.16 -7.05 -7.08
C TRP A 20 -18.34 -5.88 -7.65
N LEU A 21 -18.50 -5.59 -8.94
CA LEU A 21 -17.76 -4.50 -9.59
C LEU A 21 -18.09 -3.14 -9.00
N ILE A 22 -19.40 -2.87 -8.80
CA ILE A 22 -19.86 -1.60 -8.22
C ILE A 22 -19.35 -1.48 -6.78
N VAL A 23 -19.44 -2.54 -5.98
CA VAL A 23 -18.98 -2.54 -4.59
C VAL A 23 -17.47 -2.29 -4.51
N VAL A 24 -16.68 -2.99 -5.32
CA VAL A 24 -15.22 -2.78 -5.35
C VAL A 24 -14.85 -1.38 -5.83
N LEU A 25 -15.54 -0.84 -6.84
CA LEU A 25 -15.32 0.53 -7.30
C LEU A 25 -15.65 1.58 -6.23
N LEU A 26 -16.77 1.42 -5.52
CA LEU A 26 -17.12 2.33 -4.41
C LEU A 26 -16.10 2.27 -3.28
N LEU A 27 -15.62 1.08 -2.91
CA LEU A 27 -14.57 0.92 -1.92
C LEU A 27 -13.23 1.51 -2.39
N ALA A 28 -12.90 1.38 -3.68
CA ALA A 28 -11.71 2.00 -4.26
C ALA A 28 -11.79 3.54 -4.21
N ILE A 29 -12.93 4.11 -4.58
CA ILE A 29 -13.19 5.56 -4.49
C ILE A 29 -13.08 6.02 -3.04
N LEU A 30 -13.70 5.32 -2.08
CA LEU A 30 -13.58 5.60 -0.66
C LEU A 30 -12.13 5.57 -0.20
N THR A 31 -11.37 4.54 -0.61
CA THR A 31 -9.96 4.37 -0.26
C THR A 31 -9.11 5.54 -0.75
N ILE A 32 -9.32 5.98 -1.99
CA ILE A 32 -8.64 7.14 -2.57
C ILE A 32 -9.05 8.41 -1.81
N ALA A 33 -10.35 8.63 -1.63
CA ALA A 33 -10.88 9.81 -0.96
C ALA A 33 -10.29 10.00 0.45
N VAL A 34 -10.30 8.94 1.27
CA VAL A 34 -9.78 8.99 2.65
C VAL A 34 -8.28 9.31 2.69
N ARG A 35 -7.50 8.90 1.69
CA ARG A 35 -6.06 9.15 1.63
C ARG A 35 -5.70 10.53 1.07
N PHE A 36 -6.52 11.08 0.20
CA PHE A 36 -6.24 12.37 -0.43
C PHE A 36 -6.96 13.55 0.26
N ILE A 37 -8.10 13.33 0.92
CA ILE A 37 -8.80 14.39 1.64
C ILE A 37 -7.94 14.85 2.82
N GLY A 38 -7.56 16.13 2.79
CA GLY A 38 -6.77 16.75 3.86
C GLY A 38 -5.28 16.45 3.83
N ILE A 39 -4.74 15.80 2.80
CA ILE A 39 -3.33 15.41 2.67
C ILE A 39 -2.36 16.61 2.83
N THR A 40 -2.79 17.81 2.51
CA THR A 40 -1.96 19.05 2.65
C THR A 40 -2.29 19.87 3.89
N LYS A 41 -3.23 19.45 4.75
CA LYS A 41 -3.65 20.24 5.92
C LYS A 41 -2.59 20.33 7.00
N ALA A 42 -1.87 19.24 7.26
CA ALA A 42 -0.78 19.24 8.22
C ALA A 42 0.47 19.89 7.63
N SER A 43 1.18 20.69 8.43
CA SER A 43 2.50 21.21 8.05
C SER A 43 3.51 20.06 7.85
N ILE A 44 4.54 20.32 7.05
CA ILE A 44 5.69 19.39 6.93
C ILE A 44 6.38 19.33 8.29
N TRP A 45 6.59 18.14 8.82
CA TRP A 45 7.35 17.93 10.04
C TRP A 45 8.80 17.53 9.74
N HIS A 46 9.64 17.45 10.78
CA HIS A 46 11.09 17.32 10.65
C HIS A 46 11.52 16.21 9.66
N ASP A 47 10.98 15.01 9.80
CA ASP A 47 11.38 13.87 8.96
C ASP A 47 10.91 13.98 7.51
N GLU A 48 9.75 14.59 7.27
CA GLU A 48 9.29 14.89 5.90
C GLU A 48 10.17 15.98 5.27
N GLY A 49 10.62 16.95 6.06
CA GLY A 49 11.57 17.99 5.61
C GLY A 49 12.91 17.37 5.18
N PHE A 50 13.45 16.46 5.99
CA PHE A 50 14.66 15.71 5.63
C PHE A 50 14.43 14.88 4.36
N THR A 51 13.32 14.17 4.28
CA THR A 51 12.93 13.38 3.11
C THR A 51 12.87 14.24 1.83
N ALA A 52 12.19 15.39 1.89
CA ALA A 52 12.07 16.31 0.75
C ALA A 52 13.44 16.87 0.34
N MET A 53 14.26 17.25 1.30
CA MET A 53 15.62 17.75 1.06
C MET A 53 16.50 16.69 0.38
N LEU A 54 16.45 15.44 0.84
CA LEU A 54 17.28 14.37 0.28
C LEU A 54 16.77 13.94 -1.10
N ALA A 55 15.46 13.75 -1.27
CA ALA A 55 14.85 13.42 -2.56
C ALA A 55 14.99 14.52 -3.61
N GLY A 56 15.21 15.77 -3.21
CA GLY A 56 15.49 16.90 -4.11
C GLY A 56 16.92 16.95 -4.66
N ARG A 57 17.80 16.02 -4.26
CA ARG A 57 19.20 15.94 -4.72
C ARG A 57 19.34 15.00 -5.92
N ASP A 58 20.53 15.00 -6.54
CA ASP A 58 20.86 14.01 -7.56
C ASP A 58 21.02 12.59 -6.99
N TRP A 59 21.00 11.59 -7.86
CA TRP A 59 21.05 10.17 -7.48
C TRP A 59 22.27 9.82 -6.62
N LEU A 60 23.44 10.37 -6.94
CA LEU A 60 24.67 10.09 -6.19
C LEU A 60 24.59 10.69 -4.78
N ALA A 61 24.08 11.91 -4.66
CA ALA A 61 23.90 12.57 -3.37
C ALA A 61 22.85 11.89 -2.48
N ILE A 62 21.80 11.29 -3.11
CA ILE A 62 20.84 10.45 -2.37
C ILE A 62 21.54 9.24 -1.77
N TRP A 63 22.36 8.51 -2.52
CA TRP A 63 23.13 7.38 -2.02
C TRP A 63 24.09 7.77 -0.89
N GLN A 64 24.87 8.85 -1.08
CA GLN A 64 25.79 9.35 -0.06
C GLN A 64 25.08 9.85 1.21
N GLY A 65 23.92 10.49 1.04
CA GLY A 65 23.10 10.96 2.14
C GLY A 65 22.48 9.81 2.92
N SER A 66 21.92 8.84 2.22
CA SER A 66 21.33 7.63 2.80
C SER A 66 22.37 6.76 3.53
N ALA A 67 23.61 6.67 3.02
CA ALA A 67 24.70 5.95 3.68
C ALA A 67 25.10 6.56 5.04
N ARG A 68 24.72 7.80 5.29
CA ARG A 68 24.95 8.53 6.56
C ARG A 68 23.70 8.61 7.44
N ASP A 69 22.61 8.07 6.97
CA ASP A 69 21.31 8.00 7.64
C ASP A 69 21.01 6.55 8.05
N VAL A 70 20.01 6.39 8.88
CA VAL A 70 19.51 5.06 9.32
C VAL A 70 18.57 4.39 8.31
N HIS A 71 18.23 5.06 7.20
CA HIS A 71 17.28 4.56 6.22
C HIS A 71 17.96 4.26 4.89
N PRO A 72 17.62 3.13 4.24
CA PRO A 72 18.13 2.77 2.92
C PRO A 72 17.66 3.70 1.80
N PRO A 73 18.34 3.72 0.63
CA PRO A 73 18.15 4.74 -0.39
C PRO A 73 16.86 4.60 -1.22
N LEU A 74 16.30 3.39 -1.36
CA LEU A 74 15.27 3.12 -2.38
C LEU A 74 14.04 4.03 -2.26
N TYR A 75 13.59 4.35 -1.05
CA TYR A 75 12.46 5.26 -0.89
C TYR A 75 12.75 6.65 -1.43
N TYR A 76 13.93 7.20 -1.13
CA TYR A 76 14.34 8.53 -1.58
C TYR A 76 14.50 8.58 -3.09
N GLU A 77 15.01 7.51 -3.71
CA GLU A 77 15.12 7.38 -5.16
C GLU A 77 13.75 7.34 -5.85
N LEU A 78 12.81 6.55 -5.30
CA LEU A 78 11.43 6.50 -5.80
C LEU A 78 10.75 7.86 -5.67
N LEU A 79 10.96 8.57 -4.55
CA LEU A 79 10.40 9.90 -4.34
C LEU A 79 11.07 10.93 -5.26
N HIS A 80 12.38 10.83 -5.50
CA HIS A 80 13.08 11.66 -6.47
C HIS A 80 12.48 11.49 -7.87
N GLY A 81 12.39 10.25 -8.37
CA GLY A 81 11.77 9.97 -9.67
C GLY A 81 10.31 10.46 -9.76
N TRP A 82 9.55 10.30 -8.67
CA TRP A 82 8.19 10.81 -8.55
C TRP A 82 8.14 12.35 -8.65
N SER A 83 9.05 13.02 -7.95
CA SER A 83 9.13 14.49 -7.93
C SER A 83 9.53 15.09 -9.27
N LEU A 84 10.30 14.39 -10.09
CA LEU A 84 10.61 14.80 -11.46
C LEU A 84 9.37 14.87 -12.35
N ILE A 85 8.36 14.06 -12.07
CA ILE A 85 7.11 13.99 -12.84
C ILE A 85 6.04 14.92 -12.28
N PHE A 86 5.86 14.93 -10.95
CA PHE A 86 4.74 15.61 -10.27
C PHE A 86 5.14 16.89 -9.53
N GLY A 87 6.45 17.21 -9.49
CA GLY A 87 7.00 18.37 -8.78
C GLY A 87 7.23 18.14 -7.30
N ASN A 88 7.66 19.20 -6.60
CA ASN A 88 8.10 19.18 -5.21
C ASN A 88 7.10 19.82 -4.23
N SER A 89 5.83 19.99 -4.61
CA SER A 89 4.80 20.47 -3.70
C SER A 89 4.52 19.45 -2.60
N VAL A 90 3.98 19.90 -1.46
CA VAL A 90 3.57 19.01 -0.36
C VAL A 90 2.63 17.91 -0.85
N LEU A 91 1.69 18.28 -1.73
CA LEU A 91 0.79 17.33 -2.35
C LEU A 91 1.55 16.28 -3.17
N ALA A 92 2.49 16.72 -4.03
CA ALA A 92 3.26 15.81 -4.88
C ALA A 92 4.09 14.83 -4.04
N LEU A 93 4.80 15.31 -3.03
CA LEU A 93 5.63 14.46 -2.17
C LEU A 93 4.80 13.42 -1.38
N ARG A 94 3.67 13.83 -0.79
CA ARG A 94 2.79 12.94 -0.04
C ARG A 94 1.98 12.00 -0.93
N SER A 95 1.72 12.38 -2.18
CA SER A 95 0.91 11.57 -3.10
C SER A 95 1.53 10.22 -3.44
N LEU A 96 2.87 10.08 -3.43
CA LEU A 96 3.52 8.76 -3.56
C LEU A 96 3.06 7.81 -2.45
N SER A 97 3.11 8.27 -1.20
CA SER A 97 2.64 7.47 -0.05
C SER A 97 1.14 7.18 -0.12
N ALA A 98 0.33 8.15 -0.58
CA ALA A 98 -1.11 7.96 -0.75
C ALA A 98 -1.44 6.91 -1.81
N VAL A 99 -0.75 6.93 -2.95
CA VAL A 99 -0.88 5.90 -4.00
C VAL A 99 -0.45 4.54 -3.48
N CYS A 100 0.70 4.46 -2.80
CA CYS A 100 1.14 3.21 -2.16
C CYS A 100 0.12 2.71 -1.13
N GLY A 101 -0.49 3.59 -0.35
CA GLY A 101 -1.55 3.23 0.60
C GLY A 101 -2.78 2.63 -0.10
N VAL A 102 -3.15 3.11 -1.28
CA VAL A 102 -4.22 2.50 -2.10
C VAL A 102 -3.79 1.10 -2.58
N LEU A 103 -2.54 0.96 -3.03
CA LEU A 103 -1.99 -0.34 -3.46
C LEU A 103 -1.93 -1.36 -2.31
N VAL A 104 -1.59 -0.93 -1.09
CA VAL A 104 -1.62 -1.77 0.12
C VAL A 104 -3.02 -2.35 0.35
N VAL A 105 -4.06 -1.53 0.24
CA VAL A 105 -5.45 -2.00 0.40
C VAL A 105 -5.84 -2.98 -0.71
N ALA A 106 -5.50 -2.66 -1.96
CA ALA A 106 -5.80 -3.52 -3.10
C ALA A 106 -5.08 -4.89 -3.02
N LEU A 107 -3.80 -4.89 -2.62
CA LEU A 107 -3.03 -6.10 -2.41
C LEU A 107 -3.56 -6.92 -1.23
N GLY A 108 -3.88 -6.27 -0.12
CA GLY A 108 -4.48 -6.93 1.04
C GLY A 108 -5.83 -7.59 0.71
N TYR A 109 -6.69 -6.91 -0.04
CA TYR A 109 -7.91 -7.50 -0.59
C TYR A 109 -7.61 -8.74 -1.45
N LYS A 110 -6.69 -8.62 -2.41
CA LYS A 110 -6.32 -9.71 -3.33
C LYS A 110 -5.75 -10.92 -2.58
N ILE A 111 -4.91 -10.69 -1.58
CA ILE A 111 -4.34 -11.74 -0.72
C ILE A 111 -5.45 -12.43 0.07
N THR A 112 -6.31 -11.65 0.73
CA THR A 112 -7.43 -12.22 1.52
C THR A 112 -8.35 -13.04 0.64
N LEU A 113 -8.69 -12.57 -0.56
CA LEU A 113 -9.54 -13.30 -1.50
C LEU A 113 -8.88 -14.62 -1.94
N ARG A 114 -7.57 -14.59 -2.20
CA ARG A 114 -6.82 -15.78 -2.63
C ARG A 114 -6.77 -16.86 -1.56
N ILE A 115 -6.50 -16.47 -0.31
CA ILE A 115 -6.37 -17.42 0.82
C ILE A 115 -7.73 -17.96 1.25
N SER A 116 -8.71 -17.05 1.44
CA SER A 116 -10.01 -17.42 2.01
C SER A 116 -10.97 -17.99 0.99
N LYS A 117 -10.78 -17.66 -0.29
CA LYS A 117 -11.75 -17.94 -1.39
C LYS A 117 -13.16 -17.45 -1.05
N ASN A 118 -13.26 -16.46 -0.17
CA ASN A 118 -14.51 -15.92 0.35
C ASN A 118 -14.60 -14.43 0.02
N PHE A 119 -15.46 -14.07 -0.93
CA PHE A 119 -15.63 -12.71 -1.42
C PHE A 119 -16.11 -11.72 -0.34
N PRO A 120 -17.15 -12.01 0.46
CA PRO A 120 -17.55 -11.16 1.58
C PRO A 120 -16.45 -10.90 2.60
N LEU A 121 -15.64 -11.90 2.94
CA LEU A 121 -14.51 -11.75 3.84
C LEU A 121 -13.42 -10.84 3.24
N ALA A 122 -13.14 -10.99 1.95
CA ALA A 122 -12.19 -10.12 1.25
C ALA A 122 -12.69 -8.66 1.20
N LEU A 123 -14.00 -8.43 1.00
CA LEU A 123 -14.58 -7.08 1.09
C LEU A 123 -14.49 -6.49 2.49
N LEU A 124 -14.71 -7.29 3.52
CA LEU A 124 -14.54 -6.85 4.91
C LEU A 124 -13.08 -6.45 5.20
N ALA A 125 -12.11 -7.26 4.74
CA ALA A 125 -10.70 -6.93 4.84
C ALA A 125 -10.36 -5.65 4.06
N PHE A 126 -10.91 -5.47 2.86
CA PHE A 126 -10.77 -4.25 2.07
C PHE A 126 -11.22 -3.04 2.89
N LEU A 127 -12.45 -3.06 3.41
CA LEU A 127 -13.03 -1.97 4.19
C LEU A 127 -12.21 -1.67 5.44
N PHE A 128 -11.76 -2.71 6.16
CA PHE A 128 -10.94 -2.58 7.36
C PHE A 128 -9.59 -1.90 7.04
N LEU A 129 -8.90 -2.34 5.98
CA LEU A 129 -7.64 -1.74 5.56
C LEU A 129 -7.83 -0.32 5.00
N ALA A 130 -8.93 -0.07 4.28
CA ALA A 130 -9.24 1.25 3.74
C ALA A 130 -9.42 2.31 4.83
N LEU A 131 -10.09 1.94 5.93
CA LEU A 131 -10.44 2.85 7.03
C LEU A 131 -9.49 2.76 8.23
N ASN A 132 -8.47 1.91 8.20
CA ASN A 132 -7.52 1.78 9.31
C ASN A 132 -6.79 3.12 9.56
N PRO A 133 -6.88 3.71 10.77
CA PRO A 133 -6.34 5.04 11.04
C PRO A 133 -4.84 5.15 10.83
N PHE A 134 -4.08 4.09 11.18
CA PHE A 134 -2.63 4.07 10.98
C PHE A 134 -2.27 4.03 9.51
N LEU A 135 -2.93 3.17 8.71
CA LEU A 135 -2.68 3.10 7.27
C LEU A 135 -3.07 4.39 6.55
N VAL A 136 -4.17 5.05 6.98
CA VAL A 136 -4.56 6.36 6.46
C VAL A 136 -3.53 7.41 6.79
N ARG A 137 -3.13 7.52 8.07
CA ARG A 137 -2.12 8.47 8.52
C ARG A 137 -0.82 8.33 7.76
N TYR A 138 -0.23 7.14 7.72
CA TYR A 138 1.03 6.90 7.01
C TYR A 138 0.92 7.02 5.48
N SER A 139 -0.28 7.01 4.92
CA SER A 139 -0.53 7.35 3.52
C SER A 139 -0.52 8.86 3.26
N GLN A 140 -0.67 9.69 4.29
CA GLN A 140 -0.71 11.16 4.19
C GLN A 140 0.61 11.82 4.61
N GLU A 141 1.65 11.04 4.85
CA GLU A 141 3.00 11.52 5.18
C GLU A 141 3.99 11.13 4.07
N ALA A 142 4.93 12.02 3.72
CA ALA A 142 5.99 11.72 2.76
C ALA A 142 7.06 10.84 3.43
N ARG A 143 6.69 9.59 3.75
CA ARG A 143 7.53 8.61 4.45
C ARG A 143 7.46 7.23 3.78
N MET A 144 8.47 6.43 4.01
CA MET A 144 8.69 5.13 3.38
C MET A 144 7.66 4.04 3.70
N TYR A 145 6.81 4.22 4.71
CA TYR A 145 5.94 3.15 5.25
C TYR A 145 4.94 2.60 4.23
N GLY A 146 4.37 3.47 3.38
CA GLY A 146 3.47 3.04 2.31
C GLY A 146 4.18 2.18 1.27
N VAL A 147 5.38 2.61 0.85
CA VAL A 147 6.23 1.89 -0.13
C VAL A 147 6.66 0.54 0.45
N LEU A 148 7.14 0.51 1.69
CA LEU A 148 7.47 -0.72 2.41
C LEU A 148 6.29 -1.68 2.45
N GLY A 149 5.09 -1.19 2.81
CA GLY A 149 3.88 -1.99 2.85
C GLY A 149 3.55 -2.65 1.51
N VAL A 150 3.72 -1.95 0.39
CA VAL A 150 3.53 -2.50 -0.95
C VAL A 150 4.51 -3.65 -1.19
N PHE A 151 5.81 -3.46 -0.94
CA PHE A 151 6.82 -4.48 -1.18
C PHE A 151 6.62 -5.71 -0.28
N LEU A 152 6.30 -5.53 0.99
CA LEU A 152 6.01 -6.65 1.89
C LEU A 152 4.77 -7.46 1.45
N LEU A 153 3.73 -6.79 0.96
CA LEU A 153 2.55 -7.49 0.45
C LEU A 153 2.82 -8.18 -0.90
N ILE A 154 3.69 -7.63 -1.75
CA ILE A 154 4.17 -8.31 -2.96
C ILE A 154 4.94 -9.58 -2.57
N ALA A 155 5.85 -9.49 -1.60
CA ALA A 155 6.58 -10.65 -1.09
C ALA A 155 5.63 -11.71 -0.51
N MET A 156 4.67 -11.29 0.32
CA MET A 156 3.67 -12.19 0.89
C MET A 156 2.83 -12.87 -0.20
N TYR A 157 2.40 -12.13 -1.21
CA TYR A 157 1.67 -12.70 -2.34
C TYR A 157 2.51 -13.72 -3.11
N GLY A 158 3.79 -13.41 -3.37
CA GLY A 158 4.75 -14.34 -3.99
C GLY A 158 4.93 -15.61 -3.16
N LEU A 159 5.09 -15.47 -1.84
CA LEU A 159 5.21 -16.62 -0.94
C LEU A 159 3.97 -17.52 -0.98
N ILE A 160 2.78 -16.95 -1.00
CA ILE A 160 1.53 -17.72 -1.13
C ILE A 160 1.53 -18.51 -2.46
N MET A 161 1.97 -17.88 -3.57
CA MET A 161 2.07 -18.57 -4.86
C MET A 161 3.04 -19.76 -4.81
N VAL A 162 4.18 -19.59 -4.16
CA VAL A 162 5.16 -20.68 -3.98
C VAL A 162 4.59 -21.82 -3.14
N VAL A 163 3.89 -21.50 -2.04
CA VAL A 163 3.24 -22.50 -1.17
C VAL A 163 2.15 -23.29 -1.93
N GLU A 164 1.39 -22.62 -2.78
CA GLU A 164 0.34 -23.27 -3.59
C GLU A 164 0.93 -24.11 -4.73
N ASN A 165 2.03 -23.64 -5.34
CA ASN A 165 2.71 -24.34 -6.42
C ASN A 165 4.23 -24.07 -6.37
N THR A 166 4.97 -24.99 -5.84
CA THR A 166 6.44 -24.90 -5.72
C THR A 166 7.20 -24.80 -7.06
N LYS A 167 6.53 -25.02 -8.18
CA LYS A 167 7.12 -24.88 -9.52
C LYS A 167 6.84 -23.50 -10.16
N ASP A 168 6.05 -22.65 -9.54
CA ASP A 168 5.73 -21.31 -10.08
C ASP A 168 6.88 -20.32 -9.83
N ILE A 169 7.74 -20.17 -10.82
CA ILE A 169 8.88 -19.25 -10.78
C ILE A 169 8.47 -17.78 -10.50
N ARG A 170 7.25 -17.38 -10.90
CA ARG A 170 6.74 -16.03 -10.66
C ARG A 170 6.57 -15.76 -9.17
N GLY A 171 6.16 -16.78 -8.40
CA GLY A 171 6.05 -16.69 -6.94
C GLY A 171 7.41 -16.37 -6.29
N TYR A 172 8.44 -17.09 -6.70
CA TYR A 172 9.82 -16.86 -6.21
C TYR A 172 10.33 -15.46 -6.59
N LEU A 173 10.09 -15.01 -7.83
CA LEU A 173 10.50 -13.69 -8.30
C LEU A 173 9.80 -12.58 -7.51
N LEU A 174 8.49 -12.67 -7.31
CA LEU A 174 7.73 -11.69 -6.51
C LEU A 174 8.20 -11.67 -5.06
N TYR A 175 8.45 -12.83 -4.47
CA TYR A 175 8.99 -12.93 -3.12
C TYR A 175 10.35 -12.25 -3.01
N LEU A 176 11.29 -12.62 -3.89
CA LEU A 176 12.64 -12.08 -3.87
C LEU A 176 12.67 -10.57 -4.10
N VAL A 177 11.96 -10.09 -5.12
CA VAL A 177 11.86 -8.65 -5.43
C VAL A 177 11.22 -7.90 -4.26
N GLY A 178 10.12 -8.41 -3.72
CA GLY A 178 9.41 -7.75 -2.62
C GLY A 178 10.26 -7.67 -1.35
N ILE A 179 10.94 -8.75 -0.95
CA ILE A 179 11.83 -8.75 0.23
C ILE A 179 13.03 -7.84 0.00
N THR A 180 13.70 -7.95 -1.15
CA THR A 180 14.88 -7.14 -1.43
C THR A 180 14.53 -5.66 -1.45
N ALA A 181 13.48 -5.26 -2.19
CA ALA A 181 13.04 -3.87 -2.22
C ALA A 181 12.53 -3.38 -0.86
N GLY A 182 11.88 -4.24 -0.08
CA GLY A 182 11.48 -3.93 1.29
C GLY A 182 12.67 -3.60 2.18
N LEU A 183 13.72 -4.42 2.17
CA LEU A 183 14.96 -4.19 2.91
C LEU A 183 15.70 -2.92 2.46
N TYR A 184 15.67 -2.62 1.15
CA TYR A 184 16.24 -1.38 0.60
C TYR A 184 15.35 -0.15 0.84
N THR A 185 14.14 -0.34 1.38
CA THR A 185 13.23 0.74 1.77
C THR A 185 13.35 1.05 3.27
N HIS A 186 13.47 0.01 4.13
CA HIS A 186 13.50 0.19 5.58
C HIS A 186 14.09 -1.07 6.26
N TYR A 187 14.95 -0.90 7.28
CA TYR A 187 15.60 -2.02 7.97
C TYR A 187 14.78 -2.62 9.13
N PHE A 188 13.77 -1.88 9.65
CA PHE A 188 13.05 -2.25 10.86
C PHE A 188 11.57 -2.52 10.59
#